data_c0f6c28f50c9a4485d0f8d6075aefb47
#
_entry.id   c0f6c28f50c9a4485d0f8d6075aefb47
#
_cell.length_a   1.000
_cell.length_b   1.000
_cell.length_c   1.000
_cell.angle_alpha   90.00
_cell.angle_beta   90.00
_cell.angle_gamma   90.00
#
_symmetry.space_group_name_H-M   'P 1'
#
loop_
_entity.id
_entity.type
_entity.pdbx_description
1 polymer ?
#
loop_
_entity_poly.entity_id
_entity_poly.type
_entity_poly.pdbx_seq_one_letter_code
_entity_poly.pdbx_strand_id
1 'polypeptide(L)'
;MAKGRRDNRKKDDKPNSGLIERTVKIKRCAAVVKGGRRFSFAAMVVCGDGKGKVGWGYGKANEVQPSVEKANKQAMRSMVKVPIVDGAIPHRVDGRFGAARVVLLPAGPGTGIIAGSAVRAVCEACGLKNILTKSFGSNNPVSYTHLTLPTIYSV
;
A
#
# COMPACT_ATOMS: atom_id res chain seq x y z
N MET A 1 -31.34 -19.08 -36.86
CA MET A 1 -30.97 -17.72 -36.47
C MET A 1 -30.11 -17.81 -35.20
N ALA A 2 -28.80 -17.68 -35.35
CA ALA A 2 -27.84 -17.78 -34.26
C ALA A 2 -27.60 -16.39 -33.65
N LYS A 3 -27.97 -16.21 -32.36
CA LYS A 3 -27.67 -14.98 -31.59
C LYS A 3 -26.18 -14.93 -31.28
N GLY A 4 -25.45 -14.01 -31.91
CA GLY A 4 -24.04 -13.72 -31.62
C GLY A 4 -23.84 -13.29 -30.15
N ARG A 5 -23.04 -14.05 -29.44
CA ARG A 5 -22.49 -13.66 -28.15
C ARG A 5 -21.58 -12.45 -28.38
N ARG A 6 -21.99 -11.31 -27.87
CA ARG A 6 -21.09 -10.12 -27.78
C ARG A 6 -20.03 -10.41 -26.74
N ASP A 7 -18.82 -10.71 -27.20
CA ASP A 7 -17.61 -10.73 -26.39
C ASP A 7 -17.35 -9.31 -25.86
N ASN A 8 -17.78 -9.10 -24.63
CA ASN A 8 -17.46 -7.87 -23.90
C ASN A 8 -16.04 -8.02 -23.32
N ARG A 9 -15.03 -8.01 -24.21
CA ARG A 9 -13.63 -7.90 -23.78
C ARG A 9 -13.49 -6.57 -23.07
N LYS A 10 -13.50 -6.65 -21.72
CA LYS A 10 -13.10 -5.53 -20.86
C LYS A 10 -11.71 -5.11 -21.32
N LYS A 11 -11.60 -3.87 -21.81
CA LYS A 11 -10.33 -3.21 -22.04
C LYS A 11 -9.52 -3.34 -20.75
N ASP A 12 -8.40 -4.03 -20.83
CA ASP A 12 -7.38 -4.03 -19.80
C ASP A 12 -6.94 -2.58 -19.64
N ASP A 13 -7.37 -1.94 -18.56
CA ASP A 13 -6.87 -0.64 -18.14
C ASP A 13 -5.39 -0.83 -17.84
N LYS A 14 -4.54 -0.48 -18.80
CA LYS A 14 -3.09 -0.41 -18.62
C LYS A 14 -2.83 0.49 -17.41
N PRO A 15 -1.98 0.07 -16.48
CA PRO A 15 -1.62 0.91 -15.34
C PRO A 15 -1.09 2.24 -15.86
N ASN A 16 -1.60 3.32 -15.29
CA ASN A 16 -1.24 4.69 -15.63
C ASN A 16 0.28 4.83 -15.56
N SER A 17 0.94 5.10 -16.67
CA SER A 17 2.40 5.04 -16.88
C SER A 17 3.24 6.10 -16.13
N GLY A 18 2.79 6.54 -14.98
CA GLY A 18 3.48 7.52 -14.11
C GLY A 18 3.38 7.22 -12.62
N LEU A 19 2.70 6.13 -12.22
CA LEU A 19 2.57 5.74 -10.82
C LEU A 19 3.64 4.72 -10.43
N ILE A 20 4.25 4.94 -9.27
CA ILE A 20 5.16 3.99 -8.65
C ILE A 20 4.32 2.95 -7.92
N GLU A 21 4.34 1.72 -8.40
CA GLU A 21 3.66 0.59 -7.77
C GLU A 21 4.67 -0.26 -7.01
N ARG A 22 4.39 -0.56 -5.75
CA ARG A 22 5.24 -1.41 -4.93
C ARG A 22 4.44 -2.46 -4.18
N THR A 23 4.71 -3.73 -4.45
CA THR A 23 4.16 -4.84 -3.67
C THR A 23 4.92 -4.98 -2.37
N VAL A 24 4.21 -4.73 -1.24
CA VAL A 24 4.80 -4.79 0.11
C VAL A 24 4.93 -6.22 0.59
N LYS A 25 3.87 -7.01 0.45
CA LYS A 25 3.84 -8.41 0.90
C LYS A 25 2.76 -9.21 0.18
N ILE A 26 3.12 -10.46 -0.15
CA ILE A 26 2.19 -11.48 -0.63
C ILE A 26 2.13 -12.58 0.43
N LYS A 27 0.92 -13.00 0.80
CA LYS A 27 0.69 -14.11 1.74
C LYS A 27 -0.21 -15.14 1.11
N ARG A 28 0.12 -16.43 1.28
CA ARG A 28 -0.78 -17.53 0.99
C ARG A 28 -1.71 -17.75 2.18
N CYS A 29 -3.00 -17.73 1.94
CA CYS A 29 -4.04 -18.02 2.91
C CYS A 29 -4.66 -19.38 2.62
N ALA A 30 -5.15 -20.07 3.64
CA ALA A 30 -5.82 -21.36 3.49
C ALA A 30 -7.13 -21.36 4.28
N ALA A 31 -8.21 -21.83 3.66
CA ALA A 31 -9.44 -22.17 4.32
C ALA A 31 -9.51 -23.69 4.46
N VAL A 32 -9.64 -24.20 5.69
CA VAL A 32 -9.74 -25.63 5.96
C VAL A 32 -11.18 -26.07 5.69
N VAL A 33 -11.33 -27.10 4.86
CA VAL A 33 -12.60 -27.71 4.49
C VAL A 33 -12.55 -29.22 4.72
N LYS A 34 -13.69 -29.91 4.69
CA LYS A 34 -13.74 -31.38 4.68
C LYS A 34 -12.97 -31.89 3.45
N GLY A 35 -11.90 -32.65 3.68
CA GLY A 35 -11.05 -33.20 2.60
C GLY A 35 -9.81 -32.39 2.25
N GLY A 36 -9.51 -31.26 2.93
CA GLY A 36 -8.25 -30.56 2.70
C GLY A 36 -8.27 -29.05 2.97
N ARG A 37 -7.39 -28.35 2.28
CA ARG A 37 -7.23 -26.89 2.41
C ARG A 37 -7.42 -26.22 1.06
N ARG A 38 -8.28 -25.20 1.00
CA ARG A 38 -8.40 -24.33 -0.17
C ARG A 38 -7.44 -23.16 -0.01
N PHE A 39 -6.50 -23.05 -0.91
CA PHE A 39 -5.52 -21.96 -0.91
C PHE A 39 -6.02 -20.74 -1.66
N SER A 40 -5.63 -19.59 -1.19
CA SER A 40 -5.79 -18.29 -1.86
C SER A 40 -4.59 -17.40 -1.53
N PHE A 41 -4.38 -16.36 -2.34
CA PHE A 41 -3.30 -15.41 -2.15
C PHE A 41 -3.87 -14.04 -1.80
N ALA A 42 -3.20 -13.38 -0.89
CA ALA A 42 -3.49 -12.02 -0.50
C ALA A 42 -2.26 -11.16 -0.78
N ALA A 43 -2.42 -10.14 -1.59
CA ALA A 43 -1.39 -9.18 -1.92
C ALA A 43 -1.71 -7.83 -1.30
N MET A 44 -0.67 -7.15 -0.85
CA MET A 44 -0.72 -5.79 -0.38
C MET A 44 0.19 -4.94 -1.24
N VAL A 45 -0.38 -3.90 -1.82
CA VAL A 45 0.28 -3.01 -2.76
C VAL A 45 0.13 -1.56 -2.32
N VAL A 46 1.16 -0.79 -2.54
CA VAL A 46 1.18 0.67 -2.39
C VAL A 46 1.42 1.28 -3.75
N CYS A 47 0.62 2.30 -4.09
CA CYS A 47 0.77 3.10 -5.31
C CYS A 47 0.97 4.56 -4.94
N GLY A 48 1.83 5.26 -5.66
CA GLY A 48 2.04 6.69 -5.46
C GLY A 48 2.60 7.37 -6.70
N ASP A 49 2.48 8.68 -6.75
CA ASP A 49 2.99 9.50 -7.86
C ASP A 49 4.40 10.07 -7.60
N GLY A 50 4.97 9.82 -6.40
CA GLY A 50 6.24 10.42 -5.99
C GLY A 50 6.19 11.93 -5.74
N LYS A 51 5.00 12.54 -5.78
CA LYS A 51 4.77 13.98 -5.64
C LYS A 51 3.78 14.32 -4.52
N GLY A 52 3.66 13.44 -3.54
CA GLY A 52 2.80 13.61 -2.38
C GLY A 52 1.44 12.92 -2.46
N LYS A 53 1.13 12.16 -3.52
CA LYS A 53 -0.07 11.33 -3.53
C LYS A 53 0.32 9.87 -3.35
N VAL A 54 -0.32 9.21 -2.41
CA VAL A 54 -0.08 7.79 -2.12
C VAL A 54 -1.37 7.11 -1.72
N GLY A 55 -1.52 5.87 -2.16
CA GLY A 55 -2.64 5.00 -1.80
C GLY A 55 -2.15 3.60 -1.52
N TRP A 56 -2.93 2.83 -0.79
CA TRP A 56 -2.64 1.43 -0.54
C TRP A 56 -3.88 0.58 -0.83
N GLY A 57 -3.64 -0.67 -1.19
CA GLY A 57 -4.70 -1.61 -1.47
C GLY A 57 -4.36 -3.01 -0.98
N TYR A 58 -5.40 -3.75 -0.65
CA TYR A 58 -5.34 -5.14 -0.23
C TYR A 58 -6.24 -6.00 -1.12
N GLY A 59 -5.65 -6.89 -1.90
CA GLY A 59 -6.37 -7.77 -2.81
C GLY A 59 -6.25 -9.23 -2.40
N LYS A 60 -7.33 -9.99 -2.52
CA LYS A 60 -7.34 -11.45 -2.33
C LYS A 60 -7.94 -12.14 -3.54
N ALA A 61 -7.26 -13.20 -4.03
CA ALA A 61 -7.69 -14.03 -5.16
C ALA A 61 -7.11 -15.44 -5.05
N ASN A 62 -7.54 -16.33 -5.94
CA ASN A 62 -7.02 -17.72 -5.99
C ASN A 62 -5.58 -17.80 -6.51
N GLU A 63 -5.16 -16.80 -7.29
CA GLU A 63 -3.82 -16.68 -7.86
C GLU A 63 -3.16 -15.36 -7.44
N VAL A 64 -1.83 -15.29 -7.57
CA VAL A 64 -1.05 -14.12 -7.17
C VAL A 64 -1.36 -12.92 -8.07
N GLN A 65 -1.33 -13.11 -9.40
CA GLN A 65 -1.56 -12.04 -10.37
C GLN A 65 -2.90 -11.32 -10.16
N PRO A 66 -4.06 -12.00 -10.13
CA PRO A 66 -5.34 -11.35 -9.87
C PRO A 66 -5.43 -10.69 -8.49
N SER A 67 -4.69 -11.19 -7.49
CA SER A 67 -4.66 -10.56 -6.16
C SER A 67 -3.93 -9.23 -6.18
N VAL A 68 -2.82 -9.12 -6.93
CA VAL A 68 -2.07 -7.87 -7.11
C VAL A 68 -2.89 -6.85 -7.90
N GLU A 69 -3.53 -7.27 -9.00
CA GLU A 69 -4.40 -6.38 -9.80
C GLU A 69 -5.57 -5.79 -8.99
N LYS A 70 -6.20 -6.62 -8.15
CA LYS A 70 -7.25 -6.15 -7.22
C LYS A 70 -6.71 -5.14 -6.22
N ALA A 71 -5.52 -5.40 -5.67
CA ALA A 71 -4.87 -4.50 -4.74
C ALA A 71 -4.52 -3.17 -5.40
N ASN A 72 -3.97 -3.18 -6.63
CA ASN A 72 -3.68 -1.98 -7.40
C ASN A 72 -4.92 -1.13 -7.67
N LYS A 73 -6.00 -1.75 -8.15
CA LYS A 73 -7.28 -1.04 -8.36
C LYS A 73 -7.81 -0.38 -7.08
N GLN A 74 -7.67 -1.05 -5.94
CA GLN A 74 -8.05 -0.49 -4.65
C GLN A 74 -7.12 0.66 -4.24
N ALA A 75 -5.80 0.50 -4.39
CA ALA A 75 -4.82 1.53 -4.06
C ALA A 75 -5.05 2.83 -4.86
N MET A 76 -5.32 2.72 -6.15
CA MET A 76 -5.65 3.87 -7.00
C MET A 76 -6.91 4.62 -6.57
N ARG A 77 -7.91 3.90 -6.05
CA ARG A 77 -9.16 4.51 -5.55
C ARG A 77 -8.99 5.21 -4.20
N SER A 78 -8.03 4.76 -3.39
CA SER A 78 -7.77 5.24 -2.04
C SER A 78 -6.57 6.20 -1.95
N MET A 79 -6.23 6.90 -3.03
CA MET A 79 -5.14 7.86 -3.02
C MET A 79 -5.46 9.07 -2.17
N VAL A 80 -4.52 9.43 -1.29
CA VAL A 80 -4.56 10.57 -0.39
C VAL A 80 -3.39 11.50 -0.69
N LYS A 81 -3.60 12.81 -0.61
CA LYS A 81 -2.54 13.81 -0.77
C LYS A 81 -1.89 14.08 0.59
N VAL A 82 -0.58 14.01 0.63
CA VAL A 82 0.26 14.21 1.81
C VAL A 82 1.03 15.52 1.66
N PRO A 83 1.06 16.41 2.67
CA PRO A 83 1.90 17.59 2.64
C PRO A 83 3.37 17.20 2.81
N ILE A 84 4.22 17.64 1.90
CA ILE A 84 5.67 17.42 1.92
C ILE A 84 6.36 18.77 1.96
N VAL A 85 7.25 18.95 2.92
CA VAL A 85 8.10 20.14 3.06
C VAL A 85 9.55 19.69 2.97
N ASP A 86 10.31 20.22 2.02
CA ASP A 86 11.74 19.93 1.77
C ASP A 86 12.07 18.41 1.69
N GLY A 87 11.13 17.60 1.17
CA GLY A 87 11.30 16.15 1.09
C GLY A 87 11.13 15.40 2.41
N ALA A 88 10.62 16.06 3.45
CA ALA A 88 10.29 15.51 4.77
C ALA A 88 8.85 15.82 5.16
N ILE A 89 8.42 15.29 6.31
CA ILE A 89 7.14 15.68 6.95
C ILE A 89 7.36 16.95 7.78
N PRO A 90 6.37 17.85 7.91
CA PRO A 90 6.54 19.13 8.63
C PRO A 90 6.77 18.99 10.13
N HIS A 91 6.19 18.00 10.78
CA HIS A 91 6.34 17.76 12.23
C HIS A 91 6.26 16.26 12.58
N ARG A 92 6.55 15.95 13.84
CA ARG A 92 6.37 14.59 14.38
C ARG A 92 4.92 14.19 14.36
N VAL A 93 4.65 12.97 13.91
CA VAL A 93 3.31 12.39 13.88
C VAL A 93 3.32 11.00 14.49
N ASP A 94 2.38 10.77 15.39
CA ASP A 94 2.18 9.48 16.06
C ASP A 94 0.84 8.89 15.62
N GLY A 95 0.88 7.74 14.97
CA GLY A 95 -0.32 7.01 14.57
C GLY A 95 -0.52 5.73 15.35
N ARG A 96 -1.79 5.37 15.59
CA ARG A 96 -2.17 4.12 16.23
C ARG A 96 -3.34 3.45 15.52
N PHE A 97 -3.21 2.17 15.25
CA PHE A 97 -4.27 1.36 14.66
C PHE A 97 -4.27 -0.04 15.29
N GLY A 98 -5.29 -0.33 16.09
CA GLY A 98 -5.34 -1.56 16.89
C GLY A 98 -4.15 -1.66 17.83
N ALA A 99 -3.40 -2.75 17.76
CA ALA A 99 -2.18 -2.98 18.53
C ALA A 99 -0.91 -2.36 17.90
N ALA A 100 -0.98 -1.86 16.67
CA ALA A 100 0.15 -1.24 16.00
C ALA A 100 0.24 0.26 16.32
N ARG A 101 1.45 0.74 16.54
CA ARG A 101 1.78 2.17 16.67
C ARG A 101 2.96 2.48 15.77
N VAL A 102 2.91 3.59 15.07
CA VAL A 102 4.01 4.11 14.26
C VAL A 102 4.28 5.55 14.65
N VAL A 103 5.55 5.85 14.88
CA VAL A 103 6.05 7.21 15.10
C VAL A 103 6.81 7.63 13.86
N LEU A 104 6.48 8.78 13.32
CA LEU A 104 7.14 9.41 12.19
C LEU A 104 7.80 10.71 12.68
N LEU A 105 9.08 10.85 12.39
CA LEU A 105 9.87 12.02 12.77
C LEU A 105 10.47 12.65 11.52
N PRO A 106 10.39 13.98 11.36
CA PRO A 106 11.11 14.67 10.30
C PRO A 106 12.62 14.49 10.52
N ALA A 107 13.35 14.36 9.44
CA ALA A 107 14.80 14.21 9.47
C ALA A 107 15.46 15.26 8.59
N GLY A 108 16.70 15.62 8.95
CA GLY A 108 17.50 16.55 8.16
C GLY A 108 17.89 15.99 6.79
N PRO A 109 18.28 16.87 5.86
CA PRO A 109 18.71 16.47 4.52
C PRO A 109 19.90 15.51 4.59
N GLY A 110 19.88 14.45 3.77
CA GLY A 110 20.91 13.42 3.74
C GLY A 110 20.69 12.22 4.66
N THR A 111 19.69 12.24 5.55
CA THR A 111 19.38 11.11 6.45
C THR A 111 18.80 9.92 5.68
N GLY A 112 18.05 10.17 4.60
CA GLY A 112 17.35 9.12 3.86
C GLY A 112 16.10 8.60 4.59
N ILE A 113 15.55 7.50 4.09
CA ILE A 113 14.36 6.85 4.66
C ILE A 113 14.79 5.74 5.61
N ILE A 114 14.63 5.97 6.90
CA ILE A 114 14.87 4.95 7.95
C ILE A 114 13.53 4.43 8.44
N ALA A 115 13.10 3.31 7.85
CA ALA A 115 11.77 2.74 8.07
C ALA A 115 11.74 1.23 7.86
N GLY A 116 10.78 0.56 8.49
CA GLY A 116 10.45 -0.82 8.20
C GLY A 116 9.88 -0.99 6.76
N SER A 117 9.90 -2.19 6.22
CA SER A 117 9.58 -2.47 4.80
C SER A 117 8.24 -1.88 4.34
N ALA A 118 7.20 -2.00 5.15
CA ALA A 118 5.86 -1.49 4.82
C ALA A 118 5.80 0.04 4.82
N VAL A 119 6.34 0.67 5.86
CA VAL A 119 6.37 2.13 5.99
C VAL A 119 7.29 2.75 4.94
N ARG A 120 8.45 2.12 4.67
CA ARG A 120 9.38 2.54 3.63
C ARG A 120 8.71 2.56 2.25
N ALA A 121 7.94 1.52 1.90
CA ALA A 121 7.22 1.47 0.63
C ALA A 121 6.24 2.64 0.47
N VAL A 122 5.55 3.03 1.56
CA VAL A 122 4.64 4.19 1.56
C VAL A 122 5.42 5.50 1.40
N CYS A 123 6.51 5.69 2.15
CA CYS A 123 7.33 6.90 2.10
C CYS A 123 7.97 7.10 0.72
N GLU A 124 8.51 6.02 0.11
CA GLU A 124 9.09 6.06 -1.23
C GLU A 124 8.03 6.36 -2.30
N ALA A 125 6.86 5.72 -2.23
CA ALA A 125 5.76 5.98 -3.16
C ALA A 125 5.19 7.40 -3.02
N CYS A 126 5.23 7.97 -1.81
CA CYS A 126 4.85 9.35 -1.54
C CYS A 126 5.86 10.37 -2.09
N GLY A 127 7.14 9.98 -2.20
CA GLY A 127 8.24 10.87 -2.61
C GLY A 127 8.98 11.54 -1.45
N LEU A 128 8.81 11.03 -0.21
CA LEU A 128 9.60 11.47 0.93
C LEU A 128 11.05 11.01 0.77
N LYS A 129 12.00 11.87 1.13
CA LYS A 129 13.44 11.59 1.03
C LYS A 129 14.10 11.41 2.40
N ASN A 130 13.65 12.16 3.40
CA ASN A 130 14.27 12.21 4.72
C ASN A 130 13.22 12.00 5.80
N ILE A 131 13.24 10.84 6.44
CA ILE A 131 12.30 10.49 7.50
C ILE A 131 12.89 9.41 8.41
N LEU A 132 12.66 9.58 9.72
CA LEU A 132 12.92 8.58 10.73
C LEU A 132 11.61 7.97 11.21
N THR A 133 11.56 6.66 11.31
CA THR A 133 10.33 5.98 11.76
C THR A 133 10.62 4.88 12.74
N LYS A 134 9.71 4.68 13.67
CA LYS A 134 9.73 3.53 14.59
C LYS A 134 8.35 2.92 14.69
N SER A 135 8.29 1.61 14.46
CA SER A 135 7.07 0.83 14.61
C SER A 135 7.09 0.03 15.91
N PHE A 136 5.95 -0.03 16.60
CA PHE A 136 5.74 -0.73 17.86
C PHE A 136 4.51 -1.64 17.78
N GLY A 137 4.50 -2.69 18.57
CA GLY A 137 3.36 -3.59 18.71
C GLY A 137 3.29 -4.63 17.60
N SER A 138 2.22 -4.66 16.82
CA SER A 138 1.99 -5.66 15.78
C SER A 138 3.05 -5.61 14.68
N ASN A 139 3.45 -6.77 14.17
CA ASN A 139 4.37 -6.87 13.01
C ASN A 139 3.61 -7.12 11.68
N ASN A 140 2.32 -6.79 11.63
CA ASN A 140 1.51 -6.98 10.43
C ASN A 140 1.63 -5.76 9.48
N PRO A 141 2.13 -5.95 8.24
CA PRO A 141 2.32 -4.84 7.30
C PRO A 141 1.01 -4.11 6.95
N VAL A 142 -0.14 -4.81 6.94
CA VAL A 142 -1.45 -4.18 6.70
C VAL A 142 -1.75 -3.09 7.74
N SER A 143 -1.47 -3.37 9.02
CA SER A 143 -1.70 -2.39 10.08
C SER A 143 -0.81 -1.16 9.93
N TYR A 144 0.44 -1.34 9.51
CA TYR A 144 1.38 -0.23 9.35
C TYR A 144 1.05 0.67 8.16
N THR A 145 0.69 0.12 7.01
CA THR A 145 0.30 0.95 5.85
C THR A 145 -1.01 1.67 6.09
N HIS A 146 -2.00 0.98 6.68
CA HIS A 146 -3.27 1.60 7.06
C HIS A 146 -3.08 2.76 8.06
N LEU A 147 -2.09 2.65 8.92
CA LEU A 147 -1.78 3.64 9.93
C LEU A 147 -0.96 4.81 9.36
N THR A 148 0.03 4.52 8.51
CA THR A 148 0.96 5.54 7.98
C THR A 148 0.21 6.60 7.16
N LEU A 149 -0.76 6.21 6.32
CA LEU A 149 -1.48 7.13 5.45
C LEU A 149 -2.34 8.14 6.23
N PRO A 150 -3.28 7.74 7.13
CA PRO A 150 -4.06 8.71 7.90
C PRO A 150 -3.17 9.58 8.80
N THR A 151 -2.09 9.01 9.34
CA THR A 151 -1.17 9.72 10.21
C THR A 151 -0.42 10.82 9.47
N ILE A 152 0.08 10.56 8.27
CA ILE A 152 0.76 11.57 7.45
C ILE A 152 -0.25 12.61 6.92
N TYR A 153 -1.52 12.22 6.70
CA TYR A 153 -2.57 13.14 6.25
C TYR A 153 -3.10 14.06 7.35
N SER A 154 -3.02 13.67 8.61
CA SER A 154 -3.48 14.46 9.77
C SER A 154 -2.58 15.65 10.11
N VAL A 155 -1.74 16.07 9.18
CA VAL A 155 -0.78 17.18 9.31
C VAL A 155 -1.39 18.48 8.81
#